data_eb19a06d8c925975223d103dbc2290b2
#
_entry.id   eb19a06d8c925975223d103dbc2290b2
#
_cell.length_a   1.000
_cell.length_b   1.000
_cell.length_c   1.000
_cell.angle_alpha   90.00
_cell.angle_beta   90.00
_cell.angle_gamma   90.00
#
_symmetry.space_group_name_H-M   'P 1'
#
loop_
_entity.id
_entity.type
_entity.pdbx_description
1 polymer ?
#
loop_
_entity_poly.entity_id
_entity_poly.type
_entity_poly.pdbx_seq_one_letter_code
_entity_poly.pdbx_strand_id
1 'polypeptide(L)'
;MVTQPNPSASARNHRLLNRIPGMLRLLTALMVGWFLLGWPTPAHATAKGLLVSSNPVTDPKALLRLALPVEDPHIRQIQSSLEDVRYQLRLKRWRAIEADVKAAQRTLDQHQQDILDQVALEHRPAATTHLNAISTGLTDLAALIARRDKPAVLAAQDALLDHVGALEALMVQEFPFSIPEEYAHLPQLLGRATVKIVTNKGDLIVVLDGYNAPITAGNFLDLVQQGFYNHLPFTRAEESYVVQAGDPPGDADGYVDPRTGRIRRIPLEIRVQGDKQPLYGTTLEAAGRYLEKPVLPFAAYGTLAMARDEFDPNSASSQFFFLLFEPELTPAGINLLDGRYAVFGYLIDGKSVLEKIRAGDEIERIEILNGAENLVNATPLPAKQALLEWSTLNPQF
;
A
#
# COMPACT_ATOMS: atom_id res chain seq x y z
N MET A 1 23.78 71.22 8.50
CA MET A 1 22.87 72.35 8.25
C MET A 1 21.48 71.74 8.34
N VAL A 2 20.90 71.74 9.54
CA VAL A 2 19.97 72.72 10.08
C VAL A 2 18.86 72.95 9.05
N THR A 3 17.62 72.57 9.27
CA THR A 3 16.69 73.05 10.28
C THR A 3 15.40 72.23 10.31
N GLN A 4 14.92 71.85 11.47
CA GLN A 4 13.50 71.89 11.81
C GLN A 4 13.00 73.33 11.87
N PRO A 5 11.71 73.67 11.88
CA PRO A 5 10.82 73.47 13.03
C PRO A 5 9.31 73.33 12.68
N ASN A 6 8.55 72.70 13.49
CA ASN A 6 7.60 73.06 14.58
C ASN A 6 6.36 73.90 14.22
N PRO A 7 5.35 74.04 15.12
CA PRO A 7 4.08 73.31 15.12
C PRO A 7 2.87 74.30 15.16
N SER A 8 1.72 73.75 15.51
CA SER A 8 0.47 74.43 15.91
C SER A 8 -0.61 74.38 14.79
N ALA A 9 -1.84 74.04 15.03
CA ALA A 9 -2.77 74.35 16.07
C ALA A 9 -4.01 73.45 15.91
N SER A 10 -4.53 73.02 16.93
CA SER A 10 -5.70 73.43 17.68
C SER A 10 -7.01 72.74 17.31
N ALA A 11 -7.39 71.94 18.23
CA ALA A 11 -8.74 71.83 18.88
C ALA A 11 -9.99 72.26 18.09
N ARG A 12 -10.91 71.36 18.19
CA ARG A 12 -12.39 71.43 18.30
C ARG A 12 -13.08 70.54 17.24
N ASN A 13 -13.60 69.44 17.72
CA ASN A 13 -15.03 69.19 17.69
C ASN A 13 -15.39 67.89 18.40
N HIS A 14 -15.46 67.96 19.71
CA HIS A 14 -16.35 67.11 20.49
C HIS A 14 -17.77 67.66 20.35
N ARG A 15 -18.68 66.82 19.92
CA ARG A 15 -20.14 66.84 20.06
C ARG A 15 -20.83 66.62 18.72
N LEU A 16 -20.99 65.35 18.33
CA LEU A 16 -22.15 64.92 17.48
C LEU A 16 -22.22 63.36 17.53
N LEU A 17 -22.46 62.85 18.72
CA LEU A 17 -22.79 61.42 18.90
C LEU A 17 -23.85 61.30 20.03
N ASN A 18 -25.01 61.93 19.80
CA ASN A 18 -26.18 61.64 20.61
C ASN A 18 -27.45 62.01 19.87
N ARG A 19 -27.87 61.12 18.96
CA ARG A 19 -29.27 60.95 18.49
C ARG A 19 -29.33 59.84 17.47
N ILE A 20 -29.20 58.54 17.92
CA ILE A 20 -29.66 57.42 17.14
C ILE A 20 -30.96 56.95 17.80
N PRO A 21 -32.09 56.94 17.09
CA PRO A 21 -33.38 56.51 17.64
C PRO A 21 -33.31 55.07 18.13
N GLY A 22 -33.98 54.73 19.21
CA GLY A 22 -33.94 53.44 19.90
C GLY A 22 -34.29 52.22 19.02
N MET A 23 -34.96 52.43 17.91
CA MET A 23 -35.28 51.40 16.94
C MET A 23 -34.04 50.83 16.18
N LEU A 24 -33.00 51.63 15.97
CA LEU A 24 -31.76 51.18 15.32
C LEU A 24 -30.86 50.39 16.25
N ARG A 25 -30.95 50.57 17.57
CA ARG A 25 -30.23 49.78 18.59
C ARG A 25 -30.83 48.38 18.76
N LEU A 26 -32.13 48.22 18.54
CA LEU A 26 -32.81 46.92 18.58
C LEU A 26 -32.44 46.06 17.37
N LEU A 27 -32.33 46.66 16.17
CA LEU A 27 -31.93 45.97 14.92
C LEU A 27 -30.48 45.55 14.93
N THR A 28 -29.57 46.35 15.50
CA THR A 28 -28.16 45.94 15.63
C THR A 28 -27.97 44.83 16.66
N ALA A 29 -28.71 44.82 17.77
CA ALA A 29 -28.66 43.74 18.77
C ALA A 29 -29.26 42.42 18.21
N LEU A 30 -30.30 42.50 17.35
CA LEU A 30 -30.86 41.31 16.68
C LEU A 30 -29.94 40.77 15.59
N MET A 31 -29.22 41.60 14.84
CA MET A 31 -28.23 41.14 13.87
C MET A 31 -27.00 40.49 14.51
N VAL A 32 -26.52 41.03 15.62
CA VAL A 32 -25.37 40.40 16.36
C VAL A 32 -25.79 39.10 17.04
N GLY A 33 -27.05 39.01 17.52
CA GLY A 33 -27.62 37.77 18.07
C GLY A 33 -27.78 36.67 17.03
N TRP A 34 -28.10 37.03 15.77
CA TRP A 34 -28.23 36.06 14.66
C TRP A 34 -26.86 35.57 14.16
N PHE A 35 -25.80 36.36 14.28
CA PHE A 35 -24.44 35.95 13.95
C PHE A 35 -23.81 35.00 15.01
N LEU A 36 -24.37 34.97 16.22
CA LEU A 36 -23.91 34.10 17.32
C LEU A 36 -24.71 32.79 17.44
N LEU A 37 -25.84 32.64 16.72
CA LEU A 37 -26.78 31.52 16.93
C LEU A 37 -27.07 30.67 15.69
N GLY A 38 -26.28 30.71 14.61
CA GLY A 38 -26.71 29.89 13.52
C GLY A 38 -25.88 29.85 12.25
N TRP A 39 -24.59 29.56 12.36
CA TRP A 39 -23.97 28.75 11.32
C TRP A 39 -23.66 27.41 11.95
N PRO A 40 -24.14 26.27 11.36
CA PRO A 40 -23.56 25.01 11.68
C PRO A 40 -22.09 25.14 11.27
N THR A 41 -21.21 25.22 12.27
CA THR A 41 -19.79 24.96 12.02
C THR A 41 -19.77 23.64 11.27
N PRO A 42 -19.15 23.55 10.06
CA PRO A 42 -18.86 22.25 9.53
C PRO A 42 -18.19 21.50 10.66
N ALA A 43 -18.76 20.36 11.03
CA ALA A 43 -18.07 19.45 11.93
C ALA A 43 -16.69 19.28 11.29
N HIS A 44 -15.70 19.94 11.84
CA HIS A 44 -14.33 19.60 11.58
C HIS A 44 -14.29 18.14 12.04
N ALA A 45 -14.36 17.24 11.08
CA ALA A 45 -13.83 15.92 11.31
C ALA A 45 -12.51 16.22 12.00
N THR A 46 -12.48 16.01 13.30
CA THR A 46 -11.24 16.05 14.05
C THR A 46 -10.35 15.13 13.27
N ALA A 47 -9.41 15.71 12.53
CA ALA A 47 -8.27 14.99 12.03
C ALA A 47 -7.79 14.24 13.26
N LYS A 48 -8.11 12.93 13.32
CA LYS A 48 -7.52 12.02 14.30
C LYS A 48 -6.05 12.26 14.10
N GLY A 49 -5.47 12.98 15.06
CA GLY A 49 -4.23 13.68 14.88
C GLY A 49 -3.23 12.78 14.23
N LEU A 50 -2.39 13.38 13.41
CA LEU A 50 -1.06 12.94 13.01
C LEU A 50 -0.20 12.59 14.23
N LEU A 51 -0.72 11.75 15.13
CA LEU A 51 0.09 10.98 16.02
C LEU A 51 0.72 9.95 15.09
N VAL A 52 1.93 10.29 14.64
CA VAL A 52 2.87 9.32 14.07
C VAL A 52 2.71 8.07 14.94
N SER A 53 2.18 7.00 14.35
CA SER A 53 2.07 5.74 15.08
C SER A 53 3.44 5.48 15.68
N SER A 54 3.53 5.36 16.99
CA SER A 54 4.79 5.13 17.68
C SER A 54 5.47 3.82 17.27
N ASN A 55 4.81 3.06 16.40
CA ASN A 55 5.27 1.77 15.90
C ASN A 55 4.79 1.55 14.45
N PRO A 56 5.58 1.99 13.43
CA PRO A 56 5.21 1.79 12.04
C PRO A 56 5.21 0.29 11.71
N VAL A 57 4.25 -0.13 10.87
CA VAL A 57 4.26 -1.47 10.30
C VAL A 57 5.36 -1.52 9.24
N THR A 58 6.36 -2.37 9.45
CA THR A 58 7.53 -2.54 8.56
C THR A 58 7.65 -3.96 8.00
N ASP A 59 6.77 -4.85 8.43
CA ASP A 59 6.68 -6.22 7.91
C ASP A 59 5.92 -6.21 6.59
N PRO A 60 6.52 -6.69 5.47
CA PRO A 60 5.89 -6.68 4.16
C PRO A 60 4.59 -7.51 4.10
N LYS A 61 4.53 -8.65 4.81
CA LYS A 61 3.32 -9.47 4.86
C LYS A 61 2.19 -8.77 5.63
N ALA A 62 2.51 -8.03 6.71
CA ALA A 62 1.54 -7.24 7.44
C ALA A 62 1.00 -6.08 6.60
N LEU A 63 1.87 -5.37 5.86
CA LEU A 63 1.45 -4.32 4.93
C LEU A 63 0.48 -4.88 3.87
N LEU A 64 0.79 -6.04 3.30
CA LEU A 64 -0.09 -6.70 2.34
C LEU A 64 -1.44 -7.08 2.96
N ARG A 65 -1.49 -7.64 4.19
CA ARG A 65 -2.76 -7.94 4.87
C ARG A 65 -3.58 -6.67 5.09
N LEU A 66 -2.97 -5.60 5.60
CA LEU A 66 -3.64 -4.32 5.82
C LEU A 66 -4.17 -3.67 4.53
N ALA A 67 -3.50 -3.93 3.40
CA ALA A 67 -3.86 -3.39 2.10
C ALA A 67 -5.03 -4.12 1.41
N LEU A 68 -5.46 -5.30 1.91
CA LEU A 68 -6.63 -6.00 1.37
C LEU A 68 -7.91 -5.20 1.58
N PRO A 69 -8.80 -5.11 0.58
CA PRO A 69 -10.08 -4.41 0.68
C PRO A 69 -11.12 -5.22 1.48
N VAL A 70 -10.80 -5.56 2.72
CA VAL A 70 -11.66 -6.30 3.65
C VAL A 70 -12.09 -5.36 4.77
N GLU A 71 -13.40 -5.21 4.96
CA GLU A 71 -13.98 -4.30 5.96
C GLU A 71 -14.58 -5.02 7.17
N ASP A 72 -14.56 -6.38 7.20
CA ASP A 72 -15.10 -7.16 8.31
C ASP A 72 -14.35 -6.87 9.62
N PRO A 73 -15.04 -6.36 10.65
CA PRO A 73 -14.41 -5.94 11.90
C PRO A 73 -13.88 -7.12 12.72
N HIS A 74 -14.46 -8.31 12.57
CA HIS A 74 -14.11 -9.47 13.37
C HIS A 74 -12.79 -10.07 12.94
N ILE A 75 -12.60 -10.29 11.62
CA ILE A 75 -11.31 -10.76 11.11
C ILE A 75 -10.20 -9.72 11.35
N ARG A 76 -10.51 -8.42 11.17
CA ARG A 76 -9.56 -7.34 11.46
C ARG A 76 -9.18 -7.27 12.95
N GLN A 77 -10.09 -7.57 13.86
CA GLN A 77 -9.78 -7.69 15.29
C GLN A 77 -8.85 -8.87 15.57
N ILE A 78 -9.08 -10.02 14.96
CA ILE A 78 -8.22 -11.21 15.08
C ILE A 78 -6.82 -10.89 14.54
N GLN A 79 -6.74 -10.32 13.34
CA GLN A 79 -5.49 -9.87 12.71
C GLN A 79 -4.71 -8.93 13.63
N SER A 80 -5.34 -7.84 14.07
CA SER A 80 -4.70 -6.82 14.91
C SER A 80 -4.17 -7.41 16.22
N SER A 81 -4.96 -8.27 16.87
CA SER A 81 -4.54 -8.95 18.10
C SER A 81 -3.32 -9.84 17.88
N LEU A 82 -3.25 -10.54 16.75
CA LEU A 82 -2.10 -11.38 16.41
C LEU A 82 -0.87 -10.55 16.01
N GLU A 83 -1.03 -9.48 15.25
CA GLU A 83 0.09 -8.61 14.85
C GLU A 83 0.74 -7.90 16.05
N ASP A 84 -0.04 -7.57 17.10
CA ASP A 84 0.49 -6.92 18.31
C ASP A 84 1.38 -7.86 19.16
N VAL A 85 1.24 -9.18 19.02
CA VAL A 85 2.06 -10.18 19.73
C VAL A 85 3.56 -9.92 19.55
N ARG A 86 4.03 -9.67 18.32
CA ARG A 86 5.46 -9.43 18.03
C ARG A 86 5.99 -8.18 18.76
N TYR A 87 5.19 -7.12 18.79
CA TYR A 87 5.54 -5.90 19.50
C TYR A 87 5.59 -6.11 21.01
N GLN A 88 4.57 -6.72 21.60
CA GLN A 88 4.51 -7.01 23.04
C GLN A 88 5.64 -7.97 23.46
N LEU A 89 5.99 -8.93 22.58
CA LEU A 89 7.08 -9.88 22.83
C LEU A 89 8.46 -9.21 22.87
N ARG A 90 8.68 -8.21 22.01
CA ARG A 90 9.89 -7.37 22.05
C ARG A 90 10.03 -6.64 23.37
N LEU A 91 8.90 -6.15 23.91
CA LEU A 91 8.82 -5.48 25.20
C LEU A 91 8.72 -6.44 26.40
N LYS A 92 8.74 -7.77 26.18
CA LYS A 92 8.59 -8.83 27.20
C LYS A 92 7.29 -8.73 28.01
N ARG A 93 6.21 -8.21 27.41
CA ARG A 93 4.90 -8.00 28.06
C ARG A 93 4.00 -9.23 27.92
N TRP A 94 4.39 -10.35 28.51
CA TRP A 94 3.70 -11.63 28.39
C TRP A 94 2.20 -11.59 28.72
N ARG A 95 1.79 -10.81 29.74
CA ARG A 95 0.36 -10.66 30.09
C ARG A 95 -0.45 -9.97 29.01
N ALA A 96 0.14 -9.00 28.30
CA ALA A 96 -0.52 -8.35 27.18
C ALA A 96 -0.71 -9.36 26.02
N ILE A 97 0.33 -10.13 25.70
CA ILE A 97 0.24 -11.20 24.68
C ILE A 97 -0.87 -12.21 25.01
N GLU A 98 -0.96 -12.66 26.28
CA GLU A 98 -2.05 -13.55 26.73
C GLU A 98 -3.44 -12.90 26.53
N ALA A 99 -3.56 -11.60 26.79
CA ALA A 99 -4.81 -10.88 26.61
C ALA A 99 -5.20 -10.75 25.12
N ASP A 100 -4.22 -10.45 24.25
CA ASP A 100 -4.43 -10.33 22.81
C ASP A 100 -4.86 -11.66 22.19
N VAL A 101 -4.20 -12.78 22.54
CA VAL A 101 -4.57 -14.12 22.06
C VAL A 101 -5.94 -14.53 22.57
N LYS A 102 -6.27 -14.24 23.83
CA LYS A 102 -7.62 -14.49 24.38
C LYS A 102 -8.69 -13.63 23.72
N ALA A 103 -8.36 -12.40 23.30
CA ALA A 103 -9.28 -11.57 22.55
C ALA A 103 -9.54 -12.14 21.15
N ALA A 104 -8.48 -12.52 20.43
CA ALA A 104 -8.60 -13.19 19.14
C ALA A 104 -9.45 -14.47 19.22
N GLN A 105 -9.19 -15.33 20.21
CA GLN A 105 -9.96 -16.56 20.41
C GLN A 105 -11.45 -16.27 20.66
N ARG A 106 -11.77 -15.33 21.55
CA ARG A 106 -13.17 -14.97 21.83
C ARG A 106 -13.88 -14.41 20.60
N THR A 107 -13.20 -13.56 19.82
CA THR A 107 -13.76 -12.99 18.58
C THR A 107 -14.05 -14.12 17.59
N LEU A 108 -13.12 -15.06 17.42
CA LEU A 108 -13.33 -16.21 16.55
C LEU A 108 -14.50 -17.09 17.00
N ASP A 109 -14.54 -17.46 18.30
CA ASP A 109 -15.59 -18.32 18.86
C ASP A 109 -17.00 -17.70 18.72
N GLN A 110 -17.10 -16.38 18.82
CA GLN A 110 -18.38 -15.66 18.76
C GLN A 110 -18.82 -15.33 17.33
N HIS A 111 -17.90 -15.14 16.40
CA HIS A 111 -18.17 -14.56 15.07
C HIS A 111 -17.67 -15.40 13.91
N GLN A 112 -17.30 -16.68 14.14
CA GLN A 112 -16.83 -17.58 13.08
C GLN A 112 -17.83 -17.68 11.92
N GLN A 113 -19.13 -17.74 12.22
CA GLN A 113 -20.17 -17.84 11.19
C GLN A 113 -20.34 -16.51 10.45
N ASP A 114 -20.26 -15.38 11.14
CA ASP A 114 -20.36 -14.04 10.54
C ASP A 114 -19.22 -13.83 9.54
N ILE A 115 -17.98 -14.22 9.90
CA ILE A 115 -16.81 -14.18 9.02
C ILE A 115 -17.02 -15.10 7.80
N LEU A 116 -17.50 -16.32 8.01
CA LEU A 116 -17.73 -17.28 6.93
C LEU A 116 -18.82 -16.79 5.95
N ASP A 117 -19.82 -16.06 6.44
CA ASP A 117 -20.90 -15.52 5.61
C ASP A 117 -20.43 -14.39 4.68
N GLN A 118 -19.28 -13.75 4.97
CA GLN A 118 -18.63 -12.79 4.08
C GLN A 118 -17.88 -13.47 2.92
N VAL A 119 -17.73 -14.78 2.92
CA VAL A 119 -17.01 -15.54 1.89
C VAL A 119 -18.00 -16.09 0.87
N ALA A 120 -17.68 -15.98 -0.43
CA ALA A 120 -18.45 -16.56 -1.51
C ALA A 120 -18.63 -18.08 -1.33
N LEU A 121 -19.79 -18.61 -1.71
CA LEU A 121 -20.18 -20.01 -1.42
C LEU A 121 -19.14 -21.03 -1.91
N GLU A 122 -18.57 -20.82 -3.09
CA GLU A 122 -17.55 -21.69 -3.68
C GLU A 122 -16.24 -21.70 -2.89
N HIS A 123 -15.93 -20.65 -2.15
CA HIS A 123 -14.70 -20.51 -1.35
C HIS A 123 -14.87 -20.89 0.10
N ARG A 124 -16.10 -21.13 0.58
CA ARG A 124 -16.39 -21.49 1.99
C ARG A 124 -15.67 -22.76 2.50
N PRO A 125 -15.48 -23.81 1.70
CA PRO A 125 -14.70 -24.97 2.17
C PRO A 125 -13.24 -24.63 2.50
N ALA A 126 -12.59 -23.81 1.66
CA ALA A 126 -11.23 -23.33 1.90
C ALA A 126 -11.19 -22.38 3.12
N ALA A 127 -12.15 -21.44 3.23
CA ALA A 127 -12.27 -20.54 4.36
C ALA A 127 -12.47 -21.29 5.68
N THR A 128 -13.28 -22.34 5.68
CA THR A 128 -13.48 -23.20 6.87
C THR A 128 -12.19 -23.89 7.29
N THR A 129 -11.37 -24.32 6.33
CA THR A 129 -10.05 -24.90 6.60
C THR A 129 -9.15 -23.88 7.32
N HIS A 130 -9.10 -22.64 6.85
CA HIS A 130 -8.32 -21.58 7.48
C HIS A 130 -8.87 -21.21 8.87
N LEU A 131 -10.19 -21.09 9.03
CA LEU A 131 -10.82 -20.82 10.34
C LEU A 131 -10.46 -21.90 11.37
N ASN A 132 -10.51 -23.17 10.98
CA ASN A 132 -10.14 -24.29 11.85
C ASN A 132 -8.66 -24.26 12.21
N ALA A 133 -7.78 -23.93 11.25
CA ALA A 133 -6.35 -23.79 11.49
C ALA A 133 -6.05 -22.61 12.45
N ILE A 134 -6.75 -21.48 12.30
CA ILE A 134 -6.65 -20.33 13.21
C ILE A 134 -7.10 -20.73 14.62
N SER A 135 -8.23 -21.42 14.77
CA SER A 135 -8.75 -21.87 16.08
C SER A 135 -7.77 -22.79 16.80
N THR A 136 -7.25 -23.80 16.08
CA THR A 136 -6.25 -24.74 16.64
C THR A 136 -4.97 -24.01 17.00
N GLY A 137 -4.46 -23.20 16.08
CA GLY A 137 -3.20 -22.46 16.26
C GLY A 137 -3.27 -21.42 17.40
N LEU A 138 -4.41 -20.79 17.66
CA LEU A 138 -4.60 -19.90 18.82
C LEU A 138 -4.46 -20.68 20.14
N THR A 139 -5.00 -21.90 20.20
CA THR A 139 -4.85 -22.79 21.36
C THR A 139 -3.39 -23.18 21.59
N ASP A 140 -2.69 -23.56 20.52
CA ASP A 140 -1.28 -23.90 20.58
C ASP A 140 -0.42 -22.69 20.96
N LEU A 141 -0.69 -21.52 20.39
CA LEU A 141 -0.01 -20.26 20.71
C LEU A 141 -0.16 -19.91 22.20
N ALA A 142 -1.34 -20.09 22.78
CA ALA A 142 -1.56 -19.89 24.21
C ALA A 142 -0.70 -20.80 25.09
N ALA A 143 -0.53 -22.08 24.69
CA ALA A 143 0.33 -23.02 25.39
C ALA A 143 1.83 -22.63 25.29
N LEU A 144 2.28 -22.12 24.12
CA LEU A 144 3.66 -21.65 23.93
C LEU A 144 3.94 -20.37 24.74
N ILE A 145 2.97 -19.45 24.83
CA ILE A 145 3.06 -18.25 25.67
C ILE A 145 3.20 -18.61 27.15
N ALA A 146 2.44 -19.60 27.64
CA ALA A 146 2.55 -20.07 29.01
C ALA A 146 3.96 -20.62 29.34
N ARG A 147 4.64 -21.23 28.36
CA ARG A 147 6.04 -21.70 28.48
C ARG A 147 7.06 -20.59 28.28
N ARG A 148 6.63 -19.40 27.82
CA ARG A 148 7.49 -18.27 27.46
C ARG A 148 8.57 -18.61 26.42
N ASP A 149 8.23 -19.50 25.49
CA ASP A 149 9.12 -19.90 24.39
C ASP A 149 9.04 -18.86 23.26
N LYS A 150 9.89 -17.84 23.33
CA LYS A 150 9.89 -16.72 22.40
C LYS A 150 10.04 -17.14 20.92
N PRO A 151 11.01 -18.00 20.52
CA PRO A 151 11.12 -18.43 19.13
C PRO A 151 9.88 -19.18 18.63
N ALA A 152 9.34 -20.09 19.42
CA ALA A 152 8.14 -20.86 19.06
C ALA A 152 6.89 -19.96 18.97
N VAL A 153 6.75 -18.97 19.87
CA VAL A 153 5.66 -17.99 19.81
C VAL A 153 5.71 -17.18 18.51
N LEU A 154 6.89 -16.72 18.08
CA LEU A 154 7.04 -15.98 16.83
C LEU A 154 6.69 -16.85 15.61
N ALA A 155 7.19 -18.08 15.56
CA ALA A 155 6.89 -19.01 14.46
C ALA A 155 5.39 -19.34 14.38
N ALA A 156 4.75 -19.59 15.53
CA ALA A 156 3.30 -19.84 15.59
C ALA A 156 2.48 -18.61 15.20
N GLN A 157 2.88 -17.41 15.62
CA GLN A 157 2.26 -16.16 15.21
C GLN A 157 2.32 -15.99 13.68
N ASP A 158 3.49 -16.19 13.07
CA ASP A 158 3.66 -16.03 11.62
C ASP A 158 2.76 -17.02 10.85
N ALA A 159 2.71 -18.28 11.26
CA ALA A 159 1.82 -19.28 10.67
C ALA A 159 0.33 -18.92 10.81
N LEU A 160 -0.09 -18.41 11.97
CA LEU A 160 -1.46 -17.95 12.18
C LEU A 160 -1.80 -16.76 11.29
N LEU A 161 -0.91 -15.78 11.16
CA LEU A 161 -1.11 -14.62 10.30
C LEU A 161 -1.11 -14.98 8.81
N ASP A 162 -0.40 -16.04 8.39
CA ASP A 162 -0.50 -16.56 7.03
C ASP A 162 -1.92 -17.15 6.78
N HIS A 163 -2.51 -17.87 7.76
CA HIS A 163 -3.90 -18.34 7.66
C HIS A 163 -4.91 -17.18 7.67
N VAL A 164 -4.71 -16.16 8.50
CA VAL A 164 -5.57 -14.96 8.52
C VAL A 164 -5.53 -14.27 7.17
N GLY A 165 -4.34 -14.02 6.61
CA GLY A 165 -4.20 -13.37 5.31
C GLY A 165 -4.81 -14.19 4.16
N ALA A 166 -4.71 -15.52 4.19
CA ALA A 166 -5.35 -16.39 3.22
C ALA A 166 -6.89 -16.35 3.34
N LEU A 167 -7.43 -16.33 4.55
CA LEU A 167 -8.86 -16.17 4.78
C LEU A 167 -9.37 -14.80 4.30
N GLU A 168 -8.65 -13.72 4.64
CA GLU A 168 -8.98 -12.37 4.18
C GLU A 168 -8.98 -12.27 2.65
N ALA A 169 -8.05 -12.94 1.97
CA ALA A 169 -8.03 -12.98 0.51
C ALA A 169 -9.29 -13.65 -0.08
N LEU A 170 -9.83 -14.69 0.58
CA LEU A 170 -11.08 -15.35 0.17
C LEU A 170 -12.34 -14.50 0.46
N MET A 171 -12.24 -13.49 1.32
CA MET A 171 -13.33 -12.55 1.62
C MET A 171 -13.47 -11.45 0.56
N VAL A 172 -12.46 -11.24 -0.27
CA VAL A 172 -12.53 -10.27 -1.37
C VAL A 172 -13.32 -10.89 -2.52
N GLN A 173 -14.58 -10.50 -2.67
CA GLN A 173 -15.48 -11.07 -3.68
C GLN A 173 -15.39 -10.37 -5.03
N GLU A 174 -15.19 -9.05 -5.04
CA GLU A 174 -15.15 -8.24 -6.25
C GLU A 174 -13.99 -7.24 -6.20
N PHE A 175 -13.55 -6.82 -7.38
CA PHE A 175 -12.56 -5.76 -7.47
C PHE A 175 -13.15 -4.44 -6.96
N PRO A 176 -12.45 -3.71 -6.06
CA PRO A 176 -13.08 -2.69 -5.20
C PRO A 176 -13.45 -1.37 -5.90
N PHE A 177 -13.04 -1.14 -7.15
CA PHE A 177 -13.33 0.10 -7.90
C PHE A 177 -13.23 -0.11 -9.42
N SER A 178 -13.71 0.87 -10.18
CA SER A 178 -13.57 0.87 -11.64
C SER A 178 -12.32 1.65 -12.06
N ILE A 179 -11.50 1.06 -12.91
CA ILE A 179 -10.34 1.73 -13.51
C ILE A 179 -10.86 2.75 -14.54
N PRO A 180 -10.30 3.99 -14.61
CA PRO A 180 -10.72 4.99 -15.59
C PRO A 180 -10.63 4.48 -17.03
N GLU A 181 -11.63 4.83 -17.86
CA GLU A 181 -11.76 4.35 -19.24
C GLU A 181 -10.53 4.67 -20.10
N GLU A 182 -9.89 5.81 -19.85
CA GLU A 182 -8.66 6.22 -20.53
C GLU A 182 -7.50 5.23 -20.34
N TYR A 183 -7.49 4.46 -19.24
CA TYR A 183 -6.48 3.44 -18.93
C TYR A 183 -6.97 2.01 -19.15
N ALA A 184 -8.23 1.83 -19.58
CA ALA A 184 -8.83 0.50 -19.77
C ALA A 184 -8.07 -0.37 -20.78
N HIS A 185 -7.30 0.25 -21.68
CA HIS A 185 -6.50 -0.44 -22.69
C HIS A 185 -5.15 -1.00 -22.19
N LEU A 186 -4.72 -0.60 -20.98
CA LEU A 186 -3.48 -1.08 -20.38
C LEU A 186 -3.68 -2.43 -19.68
N PRO A 187 -2.63 -3.26 -19.54
CA PRO A 187 -2.69 -4.45 -18.69
C PRO A 187 -3.04 -4.08 -17.25
N GLN A 188 -3.90 -4.88 -16.62
CA GLN A 188 -4.40 -4.64 -15.27
C GLN A 188 -4.37 -5.94 -14.47
N LEU A 189 -3.88 -5.87 -13.23
CA LEU A 189 -3.96 -6.97 -12.27
C LEU A 189 -5.15 -6.72 -11.33
N LEU A 190 -6.25 -7.46 -11.53
CA LEU A 190 -7.48 -7.31 -10.73
C LEU A 190 -7.50 -8.25 -9.52
N GLY A 191 -6.39 -8.29 -8.80
CA GLY A 191 -6.16 -9.15 -7.65
C GLY A 191 -4.70 -9.10 -7.24
N ARG A 192 -4.19 -10.19 -6.69
CA ARG A 192 -2.76 -10.34 -6.40
C ARG A 192 -2.13 -11.39 -7.28
N ALA A 193 -0.82 -11.25 -7.47
CA ALA A 193 0.01 -12.29 -8.05
C ALA A 193 1.29 -12.44 -7.22
N THR A 194 1.85 -13.64 -7.20
CA THR A 194 3.15 -13.90 -6.61
C THR A 194 4.12 -14.29 -7.70
N VAL A 195 5.25 -13.63 -7.75
CA VAL A 195 6.32 -13.91 -8.70
C VAL A 195 7.60 -14.31 -7.99
N LYS A 196 8.38 -15.15 -8.65
CA LYS A 196 9.75 -15.50 -8.25
C LYS A 196 10.71 -14.90 -9.26
N ILE A 197 11.54 -13.97 -8.80
CA ILE A 197 12.63 -13.39 -9.58
C ILE A 197 13.86 -14.25 -9.32
N VAL A 198 14.26 -15.03 -10.33
CA VAL A 198 15.46 -15.85 -10.28
C VAL A 198 16.64 -15.02 -10.75
N THR A 199 17.63 -14.85 -9.91
CA THR A 199 18.83 -14.07 -10.19
C THR A 199 20.09 -14.92 -10.09
N ASN A 200 21.21 -14.43 -10.63
CA ASN A 200 22.53 -15.07 -10.44
C ASN A 200 23.03 -15.05 -8.98
N LYS A 201 22.27 -14.46 -8.04
CA LYS A 201 22.57 -14.44 -6.58
C LYS A 201 21.61 -15.31 -5.77
N GLY A 202 20.54 -15.82 -6.38
CA GLY A 202 19.46 -16.58 -5.75
C GLY A 202 18.09 -16.03 -6.07
N ASP A 203 17.07 -16.51 -5.38
CA ASP A 203 15.67 -16.23 -5.66
C ASP A 203 15.12 -15.12 -4.74
N LEU A 204 14.24 -14.29 -5.31
CA LEU A 204 13.46 -13.28 -4.61
C LEU A 204 11.98 -13.63 -4.82
N ILE A 205 11.18 -13.70 -3.75
CA ILE A 205 9.74 -13.90 -3.81
C ILE A 205 9.03 -12.58 -3.54
N VAL A 206 8.21 -12.15 -4.48
CA VAL A 206 7.51 -10.86 -4.45
C VAL A 206 6.02 -11.10 -4.60
N VAL A 207 5.20 -10.41 -3.79
CA VAL A 207 3.76 -10.31 -3.98
C VAL A 207 3.43 -8.98 -4.63
N LEU A 208 2.76 -9.03 -5.77
CA LEU A 208 2.22 -7.88 -6.49
C LEU A 208 0.79 -7.60 -6.00
N ASP A 209 0.48 -6.35 -5.72
CA ASP A 209 -0.83 -5.93 -5.21
C ASP A 209 -1.60 -5.11 -6.24
N GLY A 210 -2.42 -5.80 -7.02
CA GLY A 210 -3.32 -5.16 -8.00
C GLY A 210 -4.56 -4.53 -7.36
N TYR A 211 -4.93 -4.88 -6.13
CA TYR A 211 -6.06 -4.23 -5.45
C TYR A 211 -5.82 -2.74 -5.18
N ASN A 212 -4.56 -2.31 -5.12
CA ASN A 212 -4.22 -0.92 -4.82
C ASN A 212 -3.41 -0.24 -5.93
N ALA A 213 -2.79 -1.03 -6.83
CA ALA A 213 -2.03 -0.52 -7.98
C ALA A 213 -2.25 -1.42 -9.22
N PRO A 214 -3.51 -1.54 -9.71
CA PRO A 214 -3.86 -2.49 -10.78
C PRO A 214 -3.10 -2.27 -12.09
N ILE A 215 -2.92 -1.02 -12.51
CA ILE A 215 -2.22 -0.72 -13.78
C ILE A 215 -0.72 -1.00 -13.63
N THR A 216 -0.13 -0.56 -12.54
CA THR A 216 1.31 -0.72 -12.30
C THR A 216 1.69 -2.18 -12.13
N ALA A 217 0.96 -2.92 -11.29
CA ALA A 217 1.16 -4.34 -11.08
C ALA A 217 0.82 -5.16 -12.34
N GLY A 218 -0.25 -4.78 -13.06
CA GLY A 218 -0.64 -5.42 -14.32
C GLY A 218 0.39 -5.23 -15.41
N ASN A 219 0.92 -4.02 -15.58
CA ASN A 219 1.99 -3.74 -16.54
C ASN A 219 3.23 -4.59 -16.25
N PHE A 220 3.65 -4.67 -14.98
CA PHE A 220 4.79 -5.49 -14.59
C PHE A 220 4.54 -6.98 -14.88
N LEU A 221 3.38 -7.51 -14.46
CA LEU A 221 3.05 -8.93 -14.66
C LEU A 221 2.91 -9.31 -16.13
N ASP A 222 2.35 -8.42 -16.96
CA ASP A 222 2.30 -8.59 -18.42
C ASP A 222 3.69 -8.70 -19.03
N LEU A 223 4.64 -7.85 -18.60
CA LEU A 223 6.02 -7.92 -19.05
C LEU A 223 6.75 -9.18 -18.56
N VAL A 224 6.43 -9.66 -17.35
CA VAL A 224 6.90 -10.96 -16.84
C VAL A 224 6.39 -12.09 -17.75
N GLN A 225 5.10 -12.11 -18.08
CA GLN A 225 4.50 -13.14 -18.92
C GLN A 225 5.10 -13.17 -20.33
N GLN A 226 5.53 -12.01 -20.84
CA GLN A 226 6.21 -11.92 -22.13
C GLN A 226 7.70 -12.28 -22.08
N GLY A 227 8.24 -12.56 -20.88
CA GLY A 227 9.66 -12.83 -20.69
C GLY A 227 10.56 -11.60 -20.91
N PHE A 228 9.99 -10.39 -20.86
CA PHE A 228 10.73 -9.17 -21.12
C PHE A 228 11.92 -8.97 -20.19
N TYR A 229 11.77 -9.32 -18.92
CA TYR A 229 12.80 -9.14 -17.89
C TYR A 229 13.92 -10.20 -17.92
N ASN A 230 13.76 -11.28 -18.72
CA ASN A 230 14.75 -12.34 -18.78
C ASN A 230 16.06 -11.82 -19.32
N HIS A 231 17.14 -12.14 -18.62
CA HIS A 231 18.52 -11.73 -18.94
C HIS A 231 18.77 -10.21 -18.88
N LEU A 232 17.88 -9.43 -18.24
CA LEU A 232 18.15 -8.02 -18.00
C LEU A 232 19.06 -7.83 -16.77
N PRO A 233 20.04 -6.92 -16.85
CA PRO A 233 20.88 -6.60 -15.71
C PRO A 233 20.18 -5.71 -14.69
N PHE A 234 20.62 -5.78 -13.47
CA PHE A 234 20.40 -4.71 -12.50
C PHE A 234 21.28 -3.53 -12.90
N THR A 235 20.67 -2.43 -13.32
CA THR A 235 21.39 -1.25 -13.87
C THR A 235 21.93 -0.34 -12.77
N ARG A 236 21.30 -0.37 -11.57
CA ARG A 236 21.65 0.45 -10.42
C ARG A 236 21.56 -0.38 -9.14
N ALA A 237 22.57 -0.30 -8.28
CA ALA A 237 22.57 -0.89 -6.95
C ALA A 237 23.34 0.04 -6.01
N GLU A 238 22.60 0.82 -5.25
CA GLU A 238 23.14 1.74 -4.24
C GLU A 238 22.90 1.11 -2.86
N GLU A 239 23.99 0.86 -2.15
CA GLU A 239 23.95 0.24 -0.84
C GLU A 239 23.01 1.02 0.11
N SER A 240 22.13 0.32 0.81
CA SER A 240 21.15 0.86 1.74
C SER A 240 20.16 1.86 1.13
N TYR A 241 20.03 1.92 -0.20
CA TYR A 241 19.06 2.81 -0.84
C TYR A 241 18.17 2.08 -1.85
N VAL A 242 18.67 1.75 -3.05
CA VAL A 242 17.86 1.10 -4.09
C VAL A 242 18.64 0.08 -4.92
N VAL A 243 17.93 -0.92 -5.41
CA VAL A 243 18.36 -1.80 -6.51
C VAL A 243 17.32 -1.67 -7.62
N GLN A 244 17.76 -1.31 -8.83
CA GLN A 244 16.90 -1.01 -9.99
C GLN A 244 17.24 -1.91 -11.17
N ALA A 245 16.21 -2.37 -11.88
CA ALA A 245 16.30 -3.17 -13.10
C ALA A 245 15.17 -2.82 -14.07
N GLY A 246 15.12 -3.52 -15.22
CA GLY A 246 14.02 -3.38 -16.18
C GLY A 246 14.29 -2.38 -17.30
N ASP A 247 15.53 -1.92 -17.42
CA ASP A 247 16.00 -1.11 -18.53
C ASP A 247 16.36 -2.01 -19.70
N PRO A 248 15.70 -1.91 -20.88
CA PRO A 248 16.03 -2.75 -22.01
C PRO A 248 17.36 -2.33 -22.66
N PRO A 249 18.06 -3.21 -23.37
CA PRO A 249 19.23 -2.84 -24.12
C PRO A 249 18.90 -1.89 -25.28
N GLY A 250 19.75 -0.89 -25.54
CA GLY A 250 19.60 0.10 -26.60
C GLY A 250 19.19 1.48 -26.11
N ASP A 251 18.60 2.30 -26.98
CA ASP A 251 18.30 3.71 -26.71
C ASP A 251 16.92 3.94 -26.06
N ALA A 252 16.13 2.89 -25.85
CA ALA A 252 14.79 3.01 -25.31
C ALA A 252 14.81 2.95 -23.77
N ASP A 253 14.23 3.93 -23.11
CA ASP A 253 14.13 4.01 -21.64
C ASP A 253 13.03 3.10 -21.04
N GLY A 254 12.48 2.16 -21.80
CA GLY A 254 11.40 1.29 -21.35
C GLY A 254 10.91 0.33 -22.43
N TYR A 255 9.88 -0.42 -22.09
CA TYR A 255 9.31 -1.44 -22.98
C TYR A 255 8.69 -0.82 -24.24
N VAL A 256 9.23 -1.16 -25.43
CA VAL A 256 8.67 -0.79 -26.72
C VAL A 256 7.62 -1.85 -27.10
N ASP A 257 6.35 -1.45 -27.13
CA ASP A 257 5.25 -2.34 -27.55
C ASP A 257 5.41 -2.68 -29.04
N PRO A 258 5.61 -3.95 -29.41
CA PRO A 258 5.85 -4.35 -30.79
C PRO A 258 4.67 -4.07 -31.72
N ARG A 259 3.46 -3.87 -31.19
CA ARG A 259 2.26 -3.55 -31.99
C ARG A 259 2.24 -2.09 -32.43
N THR A 260 2.77 -1.21 -31.61
CA THR A 260 2.74 0.24 -31.85
C THR A 260 4.08 0.82 -32.24
N GLY A 261 5.19 0.12 -31.96
CA GLY A 261 6.56 0.62 -32.11
C GLY A 261 6.89 1.78 -31.15
N ARG A 262 6.10 1.99 -30.11
CA ARG A 262 6.26 3.06 -29.12
C ARG A 262 6.49 2.50 -27.73
N ILE A 263 7.17 3.27 -26.88
CA ILE A 263 7.30 2.92 -25.47
C ILE A 263 5.90 2.92 -24.83
N ARG A 264 5.53 1.81 -24.19
CA ARG A 264 4.30 1.72 -23.38
C ARG A 264 4.53 2.47 -22.08
N ARG A 265 3.82 3.56 -21.91
CA ARG A 265 3.84 4.37 -20.69
C ARG A 265 2.61 4.11 -19.86
N ILE A 266 2.78 4.15 -18.55
CA ILE A 266 1.70 3.98 -17.57
C ILE A 266 1.66 5.20 -16.64
N PRO A 267 0.47 5.56 -16.11
CA PRO A 267 0.34 6.66 -15.17
C PRO A 267 0.96 6.32 -13.82
N LEU A 268 1.42 7.35 -13.10
CA LEU A 268 1.62 7.24 -11.66
C LEU A 268 0.29 6.86 -11.00
N GLU A 269 0.31 5.85 -10.12
CA GLU A 269 -0.87 5.26 -9.53
C GLU A 269 -0.67 5.12 -8.02
N ILE A 270 -1.44 5.86 -7.22
CA ILE A 270 -1.27 5.89 -5.75
C ILE A 270 -2.65 5.88 -5.10
N ARG A 271 -2.98 4.80 -4.38
CA ARG A 271 -4.16 4.76 -3.53
C ARG A 271 -3.83 5.28 -2.15
N VAL A 272 -4.62 6.25 -1.67
CA VAL A 272 -4.48 6.81 -0.33
C VAL A 272 -5.43 6.11 0.63
N GLN A 273 -5.02 5.98 1.90
CA GLN A 273 -5.86 5.36 2.94
C GLN A 273 -7.18 6.13 3.09
N GLY A 274 -8.30 5.41 2.98
CA GLY A 274 -9.65 5.98 3.01
C GLY A 274 -10.23 6.35 1.64
N ASP A 275 -9.41 6.37 0.57
CA ASP A 275 -9.90 6.60 -0.78
C ASP A 275 -10.52 5.32 -1.36
N LYS A 276 -11.57 5.49 -2.17
CA LYS A 276 -12.20 4.36 -2.85
C LYS A 276 -11.39 3.83 -4.02
N GLN A 277 -10.61 4.68 -4.69
CA GLN A 277 -9.82 4.35 -5.88
C GLN A 277 -8.46 5.07 -5.84
N PRO A 278 -7.46 4.61 -6.61
CA PRO A 278 -6.19 5.31 -6.73
C PRO A 278 -6.31 6.69 -7.38
N LEU A 279 -5.38 7.57 -7.03
CA LEU A 279 -5.10 8.80 -7.75
C LEU A 279 -4.18 8.48 -8.92
N TYR A 280 -4.48 8.97 -10.12
CA TYR A 280 -3.74 8.70 -11.33
C TYR A 280 -3.03 9.94 -11.87
N GLY A 281 -1.84 9.75 -12.43
CA GLY A 281 -1.13 10.76 -13.22
C GLY A 281 -0.66 12.00 -12.45
N THR A 282 -0.65 11.95 -11.13
CA THR A 282 -0.19 13.07 -10.28
C THR A 282 0.42 12.58 -8.97
N THR A 283 1.35 13.32 -8.41
CA THR A 283 1.91 13.04 -7.08
C THR A 283 0.99 13.53 -5.98
N LEU A 284 1.10 12.96 -4.77
CA LEU A 284 0.34 13.48 -3.62
C LEU A 284 0.71 14.93 -3.29
N GLU A 285 1.96 15.33 -3.51
CA GLU A 285 2.41 16.71 -3.35
C GLU A 285 1.70 17.66 -4.32
N ALA A 286 1.68 17.33 -5.61
CA ALA A 286 1.00 18.12 -6.63
C ALA A 286 -0.53 18.18 -6.43
N ALA A 287 -1.11 17.12 -5.86
CA ALA A 287 -2.52 17.07 -5.49
C ALA A 287 -2.84 17.81 -4.17
N GLY A 288 -1.85 18.40 -3.49
CA GLY A 288 -2.02 19.06 -2.19
C GLY A 288 -2.25 18.09 -1.02
N ARG A 289 -1.93 16.80 -1.19
CA ARG A 289 -2.19 15.69 -0.26
C ARG A 289 -0.91 15.11 0.37
N TYR A 290 0.16 15.88 0.45
CA TYR A 290 1.51 15.43 0.85
C TYR A 290 1.63 14.83 2.27
N LEU A 291 0.63 15.06 3.16
CA LEU A 291 0.57 14.48 4.51
C LEU A 291 -0.23 13.18 4.56
N GLU A 292 -0.90 12.81 3.48
CA GLU A 292 -1.73 11.63 3.44
C GLU A 292 -0.89 10.37 3.17
N LYS A 293 -1.35 9.25 3.73
CA LYS A 293 -0.60 8.01 3.68
C LYS A 293 -1.09 7.12 2.55
N PRO A 294 -0.19 6.64 1.67
CA PRO A 294 -0.53 5.59 0.72
C PRO A 294 -0.99 4.31 1.43
N VAL A 295 -1.84 3.54 0.77
CA VAL A 295 -2.20 2.18 1.22
C VAL A 295 -1.00 1.25 1.13
N LEU A 296 -0.18 1.42 0.09
CA LEU A 296 1.09 0.71 -0.09
C LEU A 296 2.25 1.70 0.17
N PRO A 297 2.73 1.84 1.42
CA PRO A 297 3.79 2.78 1.76
C PRO A 297 5.19 2.20 1.51
N PHE A 298 6.19 3.08 1.37
CA PHE A 298 7.61 2.73 1.42
C PHE A 298 8.06 2.48 2.86
N ALA A 299 7.46 1.50 3.53
CA ALA A 299 7.68 1.22 4.95
C ALA A 299 8.38 -0.10 5.23
N ALA A 300 8.66 -0.93 4.21
CA ALA A 300 9.33 -2.20 4.35
C ALA A 300 10.61 -2.26 3.50
N TYR A 301 11.63 -2.96 3.99
CA TYR A 301 12.76 -3.37 3.18
C TYR A 301 12.28 -4.24 2.02
N GLY A 302 12.73 -3.98 0.80
CA GLY A 302 12.27 -4.69 -0.39
C GLY A 302 10.89 -4.24 -0.89
N THR A 303 10.44 -3.02 -0.54
CA THR A 303 9.30 -2.39 -1.20
C THR A 303 9.58 -2.25 -2.69
N LEU A 304 8.68 -2.76 -3.52
CA LEU A 304 8.79 -2.74 -4.98
C LEU A 304 7.99 -1.58 -5.56
N ALA A 305 8.66 -0.73 -6.32
CA ALA A 305 8.04 0.44 -6.94
C ALA A 305 8.48 0.63 -8.39
N MET A 306 7.63 1.28 -9.19
CA MET A 306 7.92 1.60 -10.58
C MET A 306 8.76 2.86 -10.69
N ALA A 307 9.86 2.78 -11.45
CA ALA A 307 10.69 3.92 -11.76
C ALA A 307 10.03 4.81 -12.82
N ARG A 308 10.26 6.12 -12.74
CA ARG A 308 9.75 7.14 -13.65
C ARG A 308 10.67 8.35 -13.70
N ASP A 309 10.49 9.21 -14.69
CA ASP A 309 11.10 10.53 -14.71
C ASP A 309 10.54 11.41 -13.57
N GLU A 310 11.40 12.16 -12.89
CA GLU A 310 11.01 12.98 -11.73
C GLU A 310 9.95 14.02 -12.07
N PHE A 311 9.99 14.58 -13.28
CA PHE A 311 9.13 15.68 -13.72
C PHE A 311 7.88 15.22 -14.50
N ASP A 312 7.84 13.95 -14.96
CA ASP A 312 6.69 13.39 -15.67
C ASP A 312 6.06 12.20 -14.90
N PRO A 313 4.92 12.41 -14.22
CA PRO A 313 4.25 11.35 -13.48
C PRO A 313 3.68 10.24 -14.39
N ASN A 314 3.63 10.43 -15.71
CA ASN A 314 3.13 9.46 -16.68
C ASN A 314 4.23 8.80 -17.52
N SER A 315 5.48 8.88 -17.08
CA SER A 315 6.65 8.38 -17.82
C SER A 315 7.05 6.94 -17.48
N ALA A 316 6.47 6.32 -16.45
CA ALA A 316 6.78 4.96 -16.05
C ALA A 316 6.53 3.96 -17.20
N SER A 317 7.35 2.91 -17.31
CA SER A 317 7.24 1.87 -18.35
C SER A 317 7.60 0.49 -17.79
N SER A 318 8.87 0.07 -17.92
CA SER A 318 9.32 -1.27 -17.49
C SER A 318 10.32 -1.24 -16.34
N GLN A 319 10.95 -0.11 -16.08
CA GLN A 319 11.96 -0.02 -15.02
C GLN A 319 11.32 -0.01 -13.64
N PHE A 320 11.85 -0.82 -12.74
CA PHE A 320 11.39 -0.94 -11.35
C PHE A 320 12.56 -0.94 -10.39
N PHE A 321 12.29 -0.66 -9.11
CA PHE A 321 13.32 -0.70 -8.08
C PHE A 321 12.80 -1.30 -6.77
N PHE A 322 13.72 -1.90 -6.03
CA PHE A 322 13.52 -2.29 -4.65
C PHE A 322 14.13 -1.24 -3.73
N LEU A 323 13.39 -0.83 -2.70
CA LEU A 323 13.91 0.00 -1.63
C LEU A 323 14.69 -0.88 -0.65
N LEU A 324 15.96 -0.52 -0.40
CA LEU A 324 16.84 -1.20 0.55
C LEU A 324 16.95 -0.50 1.90
N PHE A 325 16.19 0.56 2.08
CA PHE A 325 16.27 1.36 3.30
C PHE A 325 15.65 0.61 4.48
N GLU A 326 16.37 0.55 5.60
CA GLU A 326 15.86 -0.03 6.83
C GLU A 326 14.88 0.98 7.48
N PRO A 327 13.60 0.61 7.64
CA PRO A 327 12.56 1.55 8.10
C PRO A 327 12.81 2.12 9.50
N GLU A 328 13.65 1.45 10.29
CA GLU A 328 14.02 1.87 11.66
C GLU A 328 14.92 3.12 11.67
N LEU A 329 15.51 3.48 10.52
CA LEU A 329 16.38 4.65 10.37
C LEU A 329 15.62 5.93 10.01
N THR A 330 14.32 5.85 9.67
CA THR A 330 13.47 7.02 9.40
C THR A 330 12.53 7.31 10.57
N PRO A 331 12.06 8.57 10.69
CA PRO A 331 10.91 8.85 11.54
C PRO A 331 9.74 7.95 11.16
N ALA A 332 9.12 7.33 12.16
CA ALA A 332 8.11 6.31 11.99
C ALA A 332 6.98 6.73 11.02
N GLY A 333 6.86 6.00 9.91
CA GLY A 333 5.74 6.11 8.97
C GLY A 333 5.80 7.26 7.99
N ILE A 334 6.98 7.88 7.77
CA ILE A 334 7.19 8.90 6.73
C ILE A 334 8.39 8.50 5.89
N ASN A 335 8.17 8.23 4.61
CA ASN A 335 9.23 8.06 3.62
C ASN A 335 9.08 9.15 2.56
N LEU A 336 10.20 9.76 2.14
CA LEU A 336 10.18 10.83 1.13
C LEU A 336 9.71 10.35 -0.25
N LEU A 337 9.72 9.05 -0.50
CA LEU A 337 9.22 8.45 -1.73
C LEU A 337 7.70 8.22 -1.72
N ASP A 338 7.07 8.22 -0.52
CA ASP A 338 5.62 8.10 -0.39
C ASP A 338 4.91 9.21 -1.17
N GLY A 339 3.94 8.82 -1.98
CA GLY A 339 3.20 9.76 -2.81
C GLY A 339 3.92 10.27 -4.06
N ARG A 340 5.17 9.84 -4.31
CA ARG A 340 5.97 10.23 -5.48
C ARG A 340 6.18 9.10 -6.48
N TYR A 341 6.18 7.85 -6.01
CA TYR A 341 6.32 6.66 -6.84
C TYR A 341 5.21 5.66 -6.53
N ALA A 342 4.80 4.90 -7.54
CA ALA A 342 3.79 3.85 -7.40
C ALA A 342 4.45 2.59 -6.79
N VAL A 343 4.15 2.32 -5.53
CA VAL A 343 4.41 1.01 -4.93
C VAL A 343 3.36 0.04 -5.43
N PHE A 344 3.79 -1.12 -5.92
CA PHE A 344 2.90 -2.14 -6.47
C PHE A 344 3.15 -3.54 -5.92
N GLY A 345 4.06 -3.68 -4.95
CA GLY A 345 4.34 -4.96 -4.32
C GLY A 345 5.41 -4.91 -3.24
N TYR A 346 5.65 -6.06 -2.64
CA TYR A 346 6.65 -6.22 -1.58
C TYR A 346 7.39 -7.54 -1.72
N LEU A 347 8.71 -7.52 -1.40
CA LEU A 347 9.51 -8.70 -1.20
C LEU A 347 9.06 -9.41 0.09
N ILE A 348 8.66 -10.68 -0.03
CA ILE A 348 8.22 -11.50 1.12
C ILE A 348 9.24 -12.57 1.53
N ASP A 349 10.18 -12.89 0.62
CA ASP A 349 11.30 -13.79 0.88
C ASP A 349 12.49 -13.46 -0.02
N GLY A 350 13.72 -13.78 0.41
CA GLY A 350 14.94 -13.51 -0.33
C GLY A 350 15.68 -12.22 0.09
N LYS A 351 15.40 -11.64 1.28
CA LYS A 351 16.09 -10.44 1.77
C LYS A 351 17.61 -10.59 1.67
N SER A 352 18.17 -11.71 2.12
CA SER A 352 19.62 -11.96 2.09
C SER A 352 20.20 -12.10 0.67
N VAL A 353 19.37 -12.38 -0.33
CA VAL A 353 19.74 -12.37 -1.75
C VAL A 353 19.75 -10.94 -2.25
N LEU A 354 18.68 -10.17 -1.98
CA LEU A 354 18.56 -8.77 -2.41
C LEU A 354 19.73 -7.90 -1.87
N GLU A 355 20.19 -8.15 -0.65
CA GLU A 355 21.37 -7.49 -0.04
C GLU A 355 22.68 -7.73 -0.81
N LYS A 356 22.76 -8.84 -1.56
CA LYS A 356 23.97 -9.23 -2.32
C LYS A 356 23.97 -8.74 -3.76
N ILE A 357 22.83 -8.28 -4.27
CA ILE A 357 22.71 -7.80 -5.67
C ILE A 357 23.56 -6.54 -5.86
N ARG A 358 24.27 -6.50 -6.98
CA ARG A 358 25.09 -5.35 -7.41
C ARG A 358 24.73 -4.98 -8.84
N ALA A 359 25.09 -3.77 -9.26
CA ALA A 359 24.95 -3.37 -10.66
C ALA A 359 25.74 -4.33 -11.56
N GLY A 360 25.11 -4.80 -12.63
CA GLY A 360 25.62 -5.81 -13.53
C GLY A 360 25.25 -7.27 -13.17
N ASP A 361 24.67 -7.52 -11.98
CA ASP A 361 24.03 -8.81 -11.71
C ASP A 361 22.78 -8.95 -12.58
N GLU A 362 22.32 -10.18 -12.83
CA GLU A 362 21.35 -10.49 -13.86
C GLU A 362 20.06 -11.09 -13.27
N ILE A 363 18.92 -10.68 -13.82
CA ILE A 363 17.65 -11.40 -13.71
C ILE A 363 17.68 -12.52 -14.73
N GLU A 364 17.93 -13.78 -14.29
CA GLU A 364 17.93 -14.92 -15.22
C GLU A 364 16.54 -15.11 -15.84
N ARG A 365 15.49 -15.04 -15.02
CA ARG A 365 14.07 -15.07 -15.42
C ARG A 365 13.16 -14.68 -14.26
N ILE A 366 11.91 -14.40 -14.59
CA ILE A 366 10.85 -14.21 -13.58
C ILE A 366 9.76 -15.26 -13.85
N GLU A 367 9.38 -16.01 -12.81
CA GLU A 367 8.36 -17.05 -12.84
C GLU A 367 7.10 -16.57 -12.09
N ILE A 368 5.91 -16.75 -12.69
CA ILE A 368 4.64 -16.48 -12.01
C ILE A 368 4.28 -17.73 -11.20
N LEU A 369 4.23 -17.61 -9.87
CA LEU A 369 3.89 -18.72 -8.98
C LEU A 369 2.37 -18.91 -8.86
N ASN A 370 1.63 -17.80 -8.79
CA ASN A 370 0.15 -17.79 -8.77
C ASN A 370 -0.37 -16.40 -9.18
N GLY A 371 -1.69 -16.30 -9.42
CA GLY A 371 -2.38 -15.05 -9.71
C GLY A 371 -2.28 -14.58 -11.15
N ALA A 372 -1.78 -15.40 -12.08
CA ALA A 372 -1.78 -15.07 -13.52
C ALA A 372 -3.19 -14.85 -14.07
N GLU A 373 -4.18 -15.55 -13.52
CA GLU A 373 -5.60 -15.45 -13.85
C GLU A 373 -6.23 -14.10 -13.54
N ASN A 374 -5.61 -13.33 -12.65
CA ASN A 374 -6.05 -11.97 -12.29
C ASN A 374 -5.59 -10.91 -13.30
N LEU A 375 -4.72 -11.27 -14.26
CA LEU A 375 -4.23 -10.37 -15.29
C LEU A 375 -5.26 -10.24 -16.42
N VAL A 376 -5.72 -9.02 -16.69
CA VAL A 376 -6.62 -8.70 -17.80
C VAL A 376 -5.96 -7.71 -18.75
N ASN A 377 -6.45 -7.67 -19.99
CA ASN A 377 -5.89 -6.86 -21.08
C ASN A 377 -4.38 -7.08 -21.33
N ALA A 378 -3.92 -8.31 -21.04
CA ALA A 378 -2.53 -8.69 -21.28
C ALA A 378 -2.18 -8.56 -22.78
N THR A 379 -0.93 -8.23 -23.05
CA THR A 379 -0.42 -8.23 -24.41
C THR A 379 -0.39 -9.66 -24.94
N PRO A 380 -0.96 -9.96 -26.12
CA PRO A 380 -0.93 -11.29 -26.68
C PRO A 380 0.52 -11.79 -26.86
N LEU A 381 0.78 -13.02 -26.41
CA LEU A 381 2.09 -13.63 -26.57
C LEU A 381 2.44 -13.80 -28.06
N PRO A 382 3.72 -13.67 -28.44
CA PRO A 382 4.17 -14.03 -29.76
C PRO A 382 3.80 -15.51 -30.10
N ALA A 383 3.32 -15.78 -31.29
CA ALA A 383 2.80 -17.12 -31.70
C ALA A 383 3.77 -18.28 -31.36
N LYS A 384 5.08 -18.05 -31.45
CA LYS A 384 6.12 -19.05 -31.12
C LYS A 384 6.16 -19.38 -29.60
N GLN A 385 5.87 -18.44 -28.76
CA GLN A 385 5.89 -18.60 -27.30
C GLN A 385 4.59 -19.24 -26.80
N ALA A 386 3.46 -18.88 -27.40
CA ALA A 386 2.17 -19.52 -27.16
C ALA A 386 2.17 -21.03 -27.49
N LEU A 387 2.90 -21.44 -28.56
CA LEU A 387 3.09 -22.84 -28.90
C LEU A 387 3.96 -23.60 -27.88
N LEU A 388 4.98 -22.95 -27.30
CA LEU A 388 5.83 -23.55 -26.28
C LEU A 388 5.06 -23.76 -24.95
N GLU A 389 4.27 -22.78 -24.55
CA GLU A 389 3.43 -22.90 -23.34
C GLU A 389 2.35 -23.98 -23.56
N TRP A 390 1.73 -24.04 -24.75
CA TRP A 390 0.75 -25.08 -25.08
C TRP A 390 1.36 -26.48 -25.03
N SER A 391 2.59 -26.65 -25.52
CA SER A 391 3.31 -27.95 -25.52
C SER A 391 3.76 -28.37 -24.10
N THR A 392 4.05 -27.43 -23.22
CA THR A 392 4.39 -27.74 -21.82
C THR A 392 3.17 -28.10 -20.98
N LEU A 393 2.02 -27.49 -21.26
CA LEU A 393 0.72 -27.82 -20.62
C LEU A 393 0.09 -29.11 -21.16
N ASN A 394 0.46 -29.54 -22.36
CA ASN A 394 -0.08 -30.74 -23.01
C ASN A 394 1.04 -31.64 -23.53
N PRO A 395 1.83 -32.30 -22.64
CA PRO A 395 2.98 -33.10 -23.02
C PRO A 395 2.63 -34.39 -23.78
N GLN A 396 1.37 -34.60 -24.12
CA GLN A 396 0.90 -35.81 -24.85
C GLN A 396 0.57 -35.54 -26.33
N PHE A 397 0.85 -34.36 -26.87
CA PHE A 397 0.70 -34.06 -28.29
C PHE A 397 2.01 -33.74 -28.96
#